data_0a52eb2fa2e8d2531859706561271378
#
_entry.id   0a52eb2fa2e8d2531859706561271378
#
_cell.length_a   1.000
_cell.length_b   1.000
_cell.length_c   1.000
_cell.angle_alpha   90.00
_cell.angle_beta   90.00
_cell.angle_gamma   90.00
#
_symmetry.space_group_name_H-M   'P 1'
#
loop_
_entity.id
_entity.type
_entity.pdbx_description
1 polymer ?
#
loop_
_entity_poly.entity_id
_entity_poly.type
_entity_poly.pdbx_seq_one_letter_code
_entity_poly.pdbx_strand_id
1 'polypeptide(L)'
;MFRRLFLLIPALLTGVLSYGQYASGTLPSLDESETASAMREDVEYLSSAMLEGRKAGSEGEMQAASYVGERFKEMGLTLLYPDDGDPFGIKTEEGDTLVSHNVAAIVEGYDKSLRNNYIVIGARLDNLGKNIVTVDGQPKEQIFYGAGGNASGLAVMLNLANRIQTNSILFRRSVVFVAFGSSLVSNAGSWYFLNRSFTGTPNIDAMINLDMLGTDPMSFYAYTCSNQDLNNVLGHLEGMLLPVRPQLVSREPCASDHRSFYESQIPSTFFTSGRYPEYNTTKDTADNLDYDMMDRQTEYIFNFALALANGVKPLFNPTEELKRRAQEEQFAVPYSECDVPPSFLGSFEPSSFLVRWVYTYLRYPKKAVEDGIQGRVLVDFIIDENGEVKDVRVLRGVHPLLDEEAVRVVSASPKWKAGKVRGKKVKSEISMYIEFRLKRK
;
A
#
# COMPACT_ATOMS: atom_id res chain seq x y z
N MET A 1 -66.66 -46.23 -33.17
CA MET A 1 -66.83 -44.99 -32.38
C MET A 1 -66.14 -45.18 -31.03
N PHE A 2 -64.84 -44.99 -30.97
CA PHE A 2 -64.03 -45.25 -29.76
C PHE A 2 -63.53 -43.88 -29.17
N ARG A 3 -64.08 -43.57 -27.98
CA ARG A 3 -63.57 -42.46 -27.13
C ARG A 3 -62.26 -42.87 -26.47
N ARG A 4 -61.16 -42.14 -26.77
CA ARG A 4 -59.90 -42.26 -26.02
C ARG A 4 -59.95 -41.34 -24.79
N LEU A 5 -59.88 -41.95 -23.63
CA LEU A 5 -59.79 -41.34 -22.32
C LEU A 5 -58.27 -40.94 -22.11
N PHE A 6 -57.99 -39.68 -21.98
CA PHE A 6 -56.66 -39.21 -21.56
C PHE A 6 -56.65 -39.18 -20.03
N LEU A 7 -55.81 -40.02 -19.44
CA LEU A 7 -55.50 -40.00 -18.03
C LEU A 7 -54.31 -38.96 -17.84
N LEU A 8 -54.62 -37.86 -17.17
CA LEU A 8 -53.61 -36.93 -16.63
C LEU A 8 -53.10 -37.52 -15.32
N ILE A 9 -51.82 -37.86 -15.30
CA ILE A 9 -51.04 -38.18 -14.09
C ILE A 9 -50.49 -36.90 -13.54
N PRO A 10 -50.81 -36.47 -12.30
CA PRO A 10 -50.11 -35.35 -11.66
C PRO A 10 -48.77 -35.85 -11.15
N ALA A 11 -47.68 -35.27 -11.67
CA ALA A 11 -46.35 -35.44 -11.11
C ALA A 11 -46.29 -34.74 -9.76
N LEU A 12 -46.26 -35.50 -8.69
CA LEU A 12 -45.89 -35.00 -7.36
C LEU A 12 -44.38 -34.72 -7.34
N LEU A 13 -44.02 -33.46 -7.33
CA LEU A 13 -42.67 -33.03 -6.94
C LEU A 13 -42.54 -33.17 -5.42
N THR A 14 -41.97 -34.28 -4.96
CA THR A 14 -41.48 -34.40 -3.59
C THR A 14 -40.14 -33.70 -3.51
N GLY A 15 -40.17 -32.46 -3.07
CA GLY A 15 -38.95 -31.76 -2.64
C GLY A 15 -38.37 -32.45 -1.39
N VAL A 16 -37.27 -33.14 -1.54
CA VAL A 16 -36.49 -33.64 -0.40
C VAL A 16 -35.76 -32.44 0.22
N LEU A 17 -36.34 -31.90 1.28
CA LEU A 17 -35.64 -31.02 2.18
C LEU A 17 -34.64 -31.87 2.98
N SER A 18 -33.40 -31.96 2.52
CA SER A 18 -32.31 -32.47 3.33
C SER A 18 -32.00 -31.45 4.42
N TYR A 19 -32.54 -31.66 5.62
CA TYR A 19 -32.04 -31.05 6.82
C TYR A 19 -30.65 -31.63 7.06
N GLY A 20 -29.59 -30.85 6.72
CA GLY A 20 -28.25 -31.13 7.16
C GLY A 20 -28.21 -31.08 8.70
N GLN A 21 -27.99 -32.23 9.34
CA GLN A 21 -27.63 -32.27 10.75
C GLN A 21 -26.31 -31.55 10.89
N TYR A 22 -26.32 -30.37 11.45
CA TYR A 22 -25.12 -29.73 11.96
C TYR A 22 -24.64 -30.55 13.16
N ALA A 23 -23.67 -31.44 12.93
CA ALA A 23 -22.87 -32.00 14.00
C ALA A 23 -22.17 -30.83 14.72
N SER A 24 -22.30 -30.75 16.04
CA SER A 24 -21.58 -29.85 16.91
C SER A 24 -20.10 -30.26 16.93
N GLY A 25 -19.36 -29.88 15.95
CA GLY A 25 -17.93 -30.03 15.85
C GLY A 25 -17.44 -28.90 14.97
N THR A 26 -16.66 -27.99 15.57
CA THR A 26 -15.86 -26.93 14.92
C THR A 26 -16.32 -26.57 13.52
N LEU A 27 -16.94 -25.40 13.38
CA LEU A 27 -17.17 -24.80 12.06
C LEU A 27 -15.87 -24.99 11.28
N PRO A 28 -15.91 -25.57 10.05
CA PRO A 28 -14.72 -25.52 9.20
C PRO A 28 -14.31 -24.07 9.16
N SER A 29 -13.04 -23.79 9.42
CA SER A 29 -12.48 -22.50 9.07
C SER A 29 -12.94 -22.22 7.67
N LEU A 30 -13.62 -21.08 7.45
CA LEU A 30 -13.94 -20.64 6.09
C LEU A 30 -12.59 -20.66 5.36
N ASP A 31 -12.42 -21.60 4.44
CA ASP A 31 -11.21 -21.70 3.65
C ASP A 31 -11.00 -20.35 2.99
N GLU A 32 -9.78 -19.83 3.09
CA GLU A 32 -9.34 -18.61 2.44
C GLU A 32 -9.75 -18.69 0.96
N SER A 33 -10.22 -17.59 0.37
CA SER A 33 -10.60 -17.61 -1.05
C SER A 33 -9.37 -17.97 -1.91
N GLU A 34 -9.58 -18.63 -3.06
CA GLU A 34 -8.48 -18.94 -4.00
C GLU A 34 -7.64 -17.69 -4.33
N THR A 35 -8.30 -16.54 -4.41
CA THR A 35 -7.68 -15.24 -4.66
C THR A 35 -6.79 -14.80 -3.51
N ALA A 36 -7.27 -14.91 -2.27
CA ALA A 36 -6.52 -14.57 -1.08
C ALA A 36 -5.32 -15.52 -0.90
N SER A 37 -5.51 -16.83 -1.15
CA SER A 37 -4.45 -17.83 -1.11
C SER A 37 -3.36 -17.55 -2.14
N ALA A 38 -3.72 -17.21 -3.39
CA ALA A 38 -2.76 -16.85 -4.43
C ALA A 38 -1.96 -15.59 -4.06
N MET A 39 -2.62 -14.56 -3.50
CA MET A 39 -1.92 -13.36 -3.02
C MET A 39 -0.98 -13.67 -1.85
N ARG A 40 -1.35 -14.60 -0.97
CA ARG A 40 -0.48 -15.08 0.11
C ARG A 40 0.80 -15.71 -0.44
N GLU A 41 0.67 -16.60 -1.41
CA GLU A 41 1.82 -17.23 -2.06
C GLU A 41 2.76 -16.21 -2.70
N ASP A 42 2.19 -15.22 -3.43
CA ASP A 42 2.98 -14.14 -4.02
C ASP A 42 3.70 -13.30 -2.94
N VAL A 43 3.03 -12.97 -1.83
CA VAL A 43 3.64 -12.20 -0.73
C VAL A 43 4.72 -13.02 -0.02
N GLU A 44 4.46 -14.29 0.31
CA GLU A 44 5.41 -15.17 0.99
C GLU A 44 6.70 -15.31 0.18
N TYR A 45 6.59 -15.50 -1.15
CA TYR A 45 7.75 -15.53 -2.02
C TYR A 45 8.48 -14.19 -2.04
N LEU A 46 7.76 -13.09 -2.35
CA LEU A 46 8.34 -11.75 -2.52
C LEU A 46 8.92 -11.19 -1.21
N SER A 47 8.44 -11.62 -0.06
CA SER A 47 8.98 -11.25 1.26
C SER A 47 9.81 -12.34 1.91
N SER A 48 10.26 -13.35 1.14
CA SER A 48 11.09 -14.41 1.68
C SER A 48 12.51 -13.94 2.02
N ALA A 49 13.17 -14.66 2.92
CA ALA A 49 14.57 -14.41 3.27
C ALA A 49 15.52 -14.61 2.06
N MET A 50 15.11 -15.42 1.08
CA MET A 50 15.87 -15.67 -0.14
C MET A 50 16.08 -14.42 -0.98
N LEU A 51 15.11 -13.50 -0.99
CA LEU A 51 15.21 -12.24 -1.72
C LEU A 51 15.90 -11.12 -0.93
N GLU A 52 16.44 -11.44 0.26
CA GLU A 52 17.28 -10.54 1.06
C GLU A 52 16.70 -9.12 1.25
N GLY A 53 15.36 -9.01 1.24
CA GLY A 53 14.64 -7.73 1.38
C GLY A 53 14.69 -6.83 0.14
N ARG A 54 14.98 -7.36 -1.04
CA ARG A 54 14.82 -6.73 -2.37
C ARG A 54 15.42 -5.32 -2.48
N LYS A 55 16.63 -5.10 -1.94
CA LYS A 55 17.27 -3.78 -2.06
C LYS A 55 17.51 -3.43 -3.53
N ALA A 56 17.24 -2.19 -3.90
CA ALA A 56 17.53 -1.68 -5.24
C ALA A 56 18.94 -2.03 -5.72
N GLY A 57 19.06 -2.63 -6.90
CA GLY A 57 20.31 -3.08 -7.49
C GLY A 57 20.90 -4.36 -6.89
N SER A 58 20.17 -5.06 -6.01
CA SER A 58 20.60 -6.34 -5.45
C SER A 58 20.09 -7.53 -6.27
N GLU A 59 20.73 -8.69 -6.04
CA GLU A 59 20.26 -9.98 -6.57
C GLU A 59 18.82 -10.27 -6.16
N GLY A 60 18.42 -9.93 -4.93
CA GLY A 60 17.05 -10.12 -4.45
C GLY A 60 16.03 -9.27 -5.19
N GLU A 61 16.35 -8.05 -5.61
CA GLU A 61 15.48 -7.25 -6.48
C GLU A 61 15.37 -7.88 -7.88
N MET A 62 16.48 -8.34 -8.45
CA MET A 62 16.49 -8.99 -9.77
C MET A 62 15.67 -10.28 -9.77
N GLN A 63 15.77 -11.10 -8.74
CA GLN A 63 14.96 -12.31 -8.59
C GLN A 63 13.47 -11.97 -8.43
N ALA A 64 13.13 -10.91 -7.68
CA ALA A 64 11.76 -10.43 -7.58
C ALA A 64 11.23 -9.92 -8.94
N ALA A 65 12.07 -9.23 -9.72
CA ALA A 65 11.73 -8.80 -11.07
C ALA A 65 11.43 -9.98 -12.00
N SER A 66 12.30 -10.98 -12.00
CA SER A 66 12.12 -12.23 -12.77
C SER A 66 10.83 -12.94 -12.37
N TYR A 67 10.56 -13.06 -11.07
CA TYR A 67 9.32 -13.66 -10.56
C TYR A 67 8.08 -12.95 -11.10
N VAL A 68 8.02 -11.62 -10.99
CA VAL A 68 6.87 -10.84 -11.49
C VAL A 68 6.71 -11.01 -13.01
N GLY A 69 7.82 -11.03 -13.77
CA GLY A 69 7.81 -11.28 -15.22
C GLY A 69 7.26 -12.66 -15.57
N GLU A 70 7.66 -13.70 -14.84
CA GLU A 70 7.15 -15.08 -15.02
C GLU A 70 5.66 -15.14 -14.69
N ARG A 71 5.22 -14.54 -13.58
CA ARG A 71 3.79 -14.48 -13.22
C ARG A 71 2.96 -13.81 -14.32
N PHE A 72 3.41 -12.71 -14.90
CA PHE A 72 2.70 -12.08 -16.03
C PHE A 72 2.58 -13.01 -17.25
N LYS A 73 3.62 -13.76 -17.58
CA LYS A 73 3.59 -14.74 -18.70
C LYS A 73 2.63 -15.90 -18.41
N GLU A 74 2.67 -16.46 -17.21
CA GLU A 74 1.75 -17.53 -16.79
C GLU A 74 0.28 -17.13 -16.93
N MET A 75 -0.02 -15.87 -16.64
CA MET A 75 -1.35 -15.28 -16.80
C MET A 75 -1.68 -14.94 -18.28
N GLY A 76 -0.73 -15.09 -19.21
CA GLY A 76 -0.93 -14.80 -20.64
C GLY A 76 -0.85 -13.32 -20.99
N LEU A 77 -0.24 -12.47 -20.16
CA LEU A 77 0.02 -11.07 -20.51
C LEU A 77 1.20 -10.94 -21.48
N THR A 78 1.19 -9.88 -22.27
CA THR A 78 2.32 -9.52 -23.13
C THR A 78 3.31 -8.66 -22.35
N LEU A 79 4.54 -9.14 -22.17
CA LEU A 79 5.61 -8.33 -21.58
C LEU A 79 6.01 -7.20 -22.53
N LEU A 80 6.25 -6.01 -21.99
CA LEU A 80 6.74 -4.85 -22.74
C LEU A 80 8.27 -4.87 -22.93
N TYR A 81 8.97 -5.58 -22.04
CA TYR A 81 10.42 -5.71 -22.02
C TYR A 81 10.81 -7.18 -21.85
N PRO A 82 12.12 -7.54 -21.98
CA PRO A 82 12.59 -8.89 -21.69
C PRO A 82 12.20 -9.41 -20.30
N ASP A 83 12.36 -10.69 -20.08
CA ASP A 83 11.90 -11.41 -18.89
C ASP A 83 12.48 -10.91 -17.57
N ASP A 84 13.71 -10.41 -17.61
CA ASP A 84 14.43 -9.80 -16.50
C ASP A 84 14.09 -8.32 -16.30
N GLY A 85 13.14 -7.79 -17.09
CA GLY A 85 12.67 -6.42 -17.01
C GLY A 85 13.46 -5.43 -17.87
N ASP A 86 13.21 -4.15 -17.60
CA ASP A 86 13.83 -3.00 -18.25
C ASP A 86 14.90 -2.40 -17.35
N PRO A 87 16.21 -2.67 -17.59
CA PRO A 87 17.28 -2.23 -16.71
C PRO A 87 17.57 -0.74 -16.84
N PHE A 88 17.82 -0.07 -15.72
CA PHE A 88 18.25 1.32 -15.69
C PHE A 88 19.28 1.58 -14.61
N GLY A 89 20.20 2.51 -14.88
CA GLY A 89 21.27 2.86 -13.96
C GLY A 89 20.92 4.05 -13.07
N ILE A 90 21.23 3.92 -11.78
CA ILE A 90 21.09 4.98 -10.78
C ILE A 90 22.47 5.29 -10.21
N LYS A 91 22.88 6.56 -10.22
CA LYS A 91 24.11 6.97 -9.56
C LYS A 91 23.91 7.09 -8.07
N THR A 92 24.72 6.39 -7.29
CA THR A 92 24.79 6.54 -5.84
C THR A 92 25.54 7.82 -5.44
N GLU A 93 25.41 8.24 -4.18
CA GLU A 93 26.18 9.36 -3.64
C GLU A 93 27.69 9.10 -3.63
N GLU A 94 28.09 7.82 -3.58
CA GLU A 94 29.49 7.36 -3.62
C GLU A 94 30.07 7.37 -5.04
N GLY A 95 29.24 7.65 -6.06
CA GLY A 95 29.64 7.74 -7.47
C GLY A 95 29.51 6.42 -8.24
N ASP A 96 29.16 5.33 -7.58
CA ASP A 96 28.87 4.06 -8.21
C ASP A 96 27.55 4.08 -8.95
N THR A 97 27.35 3.12 -9.86
CA THR A 97 26.06 2.94 -10.55
C THR A 97 25.40 1.66 -10.11
N LEU A 98 24.23 1.77 -9.47
CA LEU A 98 23.33 0.62 -9.24
C LEU A 98 22.50 0.39 -10.51
N VAL A 99 22.26 -0.88 -10.83
CA VAL A 99 21.33 -1.27 -11.91
C VAL A 99 20.08 -1.85 -11.27
N SER A 100 18.95 -1.21 -11.51
CA SER A 100 17.62 -1.66 -11.09
C SER A 100 16.74 -1.95 -12.29
N HIS A 101 15.59 -2.56 -12.10
CA HIS A 101 14.74 -3.04 -13.18
C HIS A 101 13.28 -2.67 -12.96
N ASN A 102 12.60 -2.19 -14.02
CA ASN A 102 11.15 -2.17 -14.06
C ASN A 102 10.66 -3.42 -14.78
N VAL A 103 9.57 -4.00 -14.32
CA VAL A 103 8.90 -5.10 -15.02
C VAL A 103 7.53 -4.63 -15.47
N ALA A 104 7.25 -4.67 -16.77
CA ALA A 104 6.00 -4.19 -17.29
C ALA A 104 5.34 -5.15 -18.28
N ALA A 105 4.02 -5.29 -18.16
CA ALA A 105 3.19 -6.09 -19.03
C ALA A 105 1.92 -5.32 -19.43
N ILE A 106 1.29 -5.73 -20.52
CA ILE A 106 0.08 -5.09 -21.05
C ILE A 106 -1.03 -6.11 -21.30
N VAL A 107 -2.25 -5.69 -20.98
CA VAL A 107 -3.49 -6.27 -21.47
C VAL A 107 -4.11 -5.30 -22.47
N GLU A 108 -4.22 -5.71 -23.75
CA GLU A 108 -4.79 -4.85 -24.79
C GLU A 108 -6.29 -4.64 -24.62
N GLY A 109 -6.72 -3.39 -24.74
CA GLY A 109 -8.13 -3.02 -24.78
C GLY A 109 -8.82 -3.47 -26.08
N TYR A 110 -10.12 -3.81 -25.99
CA TYR A 110 -10.85 -4.30 -27.16
C TYR A 110 -11.25 -3.19 -28.16
N ASP A 111 -11.33 -1.93 -27.69
CA ASP A 111 -11.80 -0.81 -28.52
C ASP A 111 -10.64 -0.27 -29.38
N LYS A 112 -10.76 -0.46 -30.71
CA LYS A 112 -9.73 -0.02 -31.65
C LYS A 112 -9.41 1.48 -31.61
N SER A 113 -10.35 2.31 -31.13
CA SER A 113 -10.15 3.75 -30.98
C SER A 113 -9.49 4.16 -29.69
N LEU A 114 -9.58 3.32 -28.64
CA LEU A 114 -9.08 3.62 -27.30
C LEU A 114 -7.96 2.70 -26.82
N ARG A 115 -7.67 1.59 -27.50
CA ARG A 115 -6.65 0.63 -27.05
C ARG A 115 -5.23 1.18 -27.01
N ASN A 116 -4.96 2.29 -27.69
CA ASN A 116 -3.69 3.01 -27.61
C ASN A 116 -3.68 4.08 -26.50
N ASN A 117 -4.73 4.16 -25.71
CA ASN A 117 -4.80 4.92 -24.47
C ASN A 117 -4.64 3.95 -23.29
N TYR A 118 -3.88 4.35 -22.30
CA TYR A 118 -3.41 3.44 -21.26
C TYR A 118 -3.90 3.86 -19.89
N ILE A 119 -4.35 2.88 -19.10
CA ILE A 119 -4.44 2.97 -17.65
C ILE A 119 -3.21 2.23 -17.10
N VAL A 120 -2.38 2.89 -16.33
CA VAL A 120 -1.22 2.26 -15.70
C VAL A 120 -1.61 1.82 -14.29
N ILE A 121 -1.31 0.56 -13.92
CA ILE A 121 -1.42 0.04 -12.56
C ILE A 121 -0.02 -0.32 -12.11
N GLY A 122 0.46 0.32 -11.04
CA GLY A 122 1.84 0.17 -10.61
C GLY A 122 1.98 -0.13 -9.12
N ALA A 123 3.05 -0.88 -8.80
CA ALA A 123 3.46 -1.18 -7.43
C ALA A 123 4.99 -1.16 -7.32
N ARG A 124 5.49 -0.79 -6.15
CA ARG A 124 6.92 -0.76 -5.86
C ARG A 124 7.49 -2.18 -5.74
N LEU A 125 8.61 -2.44 -6.40
CA LEU A 125 9.31 -3.71 -6.41
C LEU A 125 10.36 -3.82 -5.29
N ASP A 126 11.16 -2.76 -5.13
CA ASP A 126 12.28 -2.72 -4.18
C ASP A 126 11.83 -2.48 -2.73
N ASN A 127 12.72 -2.83 -1.81
CA ASN A 127 12.58 -2.52 -0.39
C ASN A 127 13.97 -2.26 0.23
N LEU A 128 14.08 -2.23 1.56
CA LEU A 128 15.28 -1.78 2.30
C LEU A 128 16.46 -2.76 2.25
N GLY A 129 16.23 -4.02 1.90
CA GLY A 129 17.30 -5.02 1.84
C GLY A 129 17.63 -5.61 3.21
N LYS A 130 18.94 -5.85 3.44
CA LYS A 130 19.46 -6.38 4.70
C LYS A 130 20.55 -5.49 5.27
N ASN A 131 20.68 -5.51 6.60
CA ASN A 131 21.76 -4.85 7.35
C ASN A 131 22.50 -5.87 8.20
N ILE A 132 23.76 -5.59 8.50
CA ILE A 132 24.55 -6.34 9.48
C ILE A 132 24.62 -5.51 10.76
N VAL A 133 24.10 -6.05 11.86
CA VAL A 133 24.16 -5.44 13.19
C VAL A 133 25.02 -6.30 14.12
N THR A 134 25.67 -5.68 15.08
CA THR A 134 26.42 -6.43 16.10
C THR A 134 25.51 -6.68 17.32
N VAL A 135 25.25 -7.96 17.61
CA VAL A 135 24.50 -8.39 18.79
C VAL A 135 25.43 -9.26 19.62
N ASP A 136 25.64 -8.90 20.88
CA ASP A 136 26.53 -9.61 21.81
C ASP A 136 27.96 -9.82 21.25
N GLY A 137 28.47 -8.82 20.51
CA GLY A 137 29.79 -8.86 19.89
C GLY A 137 29.89 -9.72 18.62
N GLN A 138 28.80 -10.29 18.13
CA GLN A 138 28.76 -11.09 16.92
C GLN A 138 27.95 -10.37 15.82
N PRO A 139 28.40 -10.43 14.53
CA PRO A 139 27.64 -9.90 13.42
C PRO A 139 26.38 -10.74 13.23
N LYS A 140 25.21 -10.08 13.11
CA LYS A 140 23.93 -10.70 12.83
C LYS A 140 23.27 -9.99 11.65
N GLU A 141 22.85 -10.75 10.65
CA GLU A 141 22.05 -10.21 9.55
C GLU A 141 20.63 -9.91 10.02
N GLN A 142 20.13 -8.76 9.59
CA GLN A 142 18.74 -8.35 9.75
C GLN A 142 18.16 -8.08 8.38
N ILE A 143 17.14 -8.84 7.99
CA ILE A 143 16.43 -8.70 6.72
C ILE A 143 15.18 -7.87 6.95
N PHE A 144 14.97 -6.86 6.10
CA PHE A 144 13.73 -6.10 6.02
C PHE A 144 12.85 -6.76 4.96
N TYR A 145 11.99 -7.67 5.38
CA TYR A 145 11.21 -8.53 4.49
C TYR A 145 10.27 -7.74 3.57
N GLY A 146 9.64 -6.66 4.07
CA GLY A 146 8.79 -5.79 3.28
C GLY A 146 7.55 -6.48 2.72
N ALA A 147 6.87 -7.27 3.56
CA ALA A 147 5.63 -7.92 3.17
C ALA A 147 4.52 -6.90 2.90
N GLY A 148 4.21 -6.05 3.88
CA GLY A 148 3.31 -4.94 3.68
C GLY A 148 3.91 -3.82 2.82
N GLY A 149 5.21 -3.63 2.90
CA GLY A 149 5.89 -2.54 2.18
C GLY A 149 6.98 -2.98 1.21
N ASN A 150 6.71 -3.59 -0.01
CA ASN A 150 5.41 -3.56 -0.70
C ASN A 150 5.10 -4.87 -1.46
N ALA A 151 5.45 -6.05 -0.91
CA ALA A 151 5.04 -7.31 -1.54
C ALA A 151 3.51 -7.42 -1.66
N SER A 152 2.76 -6.84 -0.70
CA SER A 152 1.30 -6.80 -0.72
C SER A 152 0.75 -6.04 -1.93
N GLY A 153 1.29 -4.88 -2.25
CA GLY A 153 0.90 -4.12 -3.44
C GLY A 153 1.23 -4.86 -4.74
N LEU A 154 2.38 -5.57 -4.79
CA LEU A 154 2.74 -6.41 -5.94
C LEU A 154 1.76 -7.59 -6.09
N ALA A 155 1.40 -8.28 -5.01
CA ALA A 155 0.44 -9.38 -5.05
C ALA A 155 -0.95 -8.92 -5.51
N VAL A 156 -1.43 -7.77 -5.02
CA VAL A 156 -2.68 -7.16 -5.51
C VAL A 156 -2.57 -6.80 -6.99
N MET A 157 -1.44 -6.24 -7.43
CA MET A 157 -1.21 -5.92 -8.85
C MET A 157 -1.25 -7.18 -9.73
N LEU A 158 -0.60 -8.26 -9.32
CA LEU A 158 -0.61 -9.55 -10.03
C LEU A 158 -2.02 -10.13 -10.10
N ASN A 159 -2.78 -10.08 -9.01
CA ASN A 159 -4.16 -10.52 -9.01
C ASN A 159 -5.04 -9.68 -9.93
N LEU A 160 -4.89 -8.35 -9.93
CA LEU A 160 -5.57 -7.46 -10.87
C LEU A 160 -5.19 -7.79 -12.31
N ALA A 161 -3.91 -8.10 -12.59
CA ALA A 161 -3.45 -8.49 -13.91
C ALA A 161 -4.16 -9.74 -14.41
N ASN A 162 -4.27 -10.79 -13.59
CA ASN A 162 -5.00 -12.00 -13.91
C ASN A 162 -6.50 -11.73 -14.15
N ARG A 163 -7.15 -10.98 -13.25
CA ARG A 163 -8.57 -10.63 -13.37
C ARG A 163 -8.85 -9.81 -14.63
N ILE A 164 -8.01 -8.83 -14.95
CA ILE A 164 -8.18 -7.96 -16.13
C ILE A 164 -7.88 -8.74 -17.41
N GLN A 165 -6.86 -9.59 -17.43
CA GLN A 165 -6.57 -10.46 -18.58
C GLN A 165 -7.74 -11.39 -18.87
N THR A 166 -8.28 -12.06 -17.86
CA THR A 166 -9.43 -12.98 -17.99
C THR A 166 -10.70 -12.25 -18.47
N ASN A 167 -10.84 -10.97 -18.10
CA ASN A 167 -12.01 -10.14 -18.42
C ASN A 167 -11.66 -9.02 -19.41
N SER A 168 -10.63 -9.18 -20.27
CA SER A 168 -10.12 -8.14 -21.16
C SER A 168 -11.18 -7.57 -22.12
N ILE A 169 -12.18 -8.37 -22.49
CA ILE A 169 -13.33 -7.94 -23.28
C ILE A 169 -14.17 -6.81 -22.63
N LEU A 170 -14.02 -6.59 -21.33
CA LEU A 170 -14.71 -5.50 -20.62
C LEU A 170 -13.96 -4.18 -20.67
N PHE A 171 -12.67 -4.17 -21.06
CA PHE A 171 -11.81 -3.00 -20.99
C PHE A 171 -11.63 -2.38 -22.38
N ARG A 172 -12.09 -1.15 -22.57
CA ARG A 172 -11.94 -0.42 -23.86
C ARG A 172 -10.51 0.05 -24.06
N ARG A 173 -9.88 0.62 -23.00
CA ARG A 173 -8.47 1.03 -22.97
C ARG A 173 -7.58 -0.13 -22.59
N SER A 174 -6.35 -0.08 -23.04
CA SER A 174 -5.33 -1.03 -22.59
C SER A 174 -4.91 -0.72 -21.14
N VAL A 175 -4.57 -1.78 -20.41
CA VAL A 175 -4.06 -1.66 -19.04
C VAL A 175 -2.60 -2.12 -19.02
N VAL A 176 -1.72 -1.26 -18.53
CA VAL A 176 -0.29 -1.53 -18.38
C VAL A 176 0.00 -1.73 -16.90
N PHE A 177 0.56 -2.88 -16.56
CA PHE A 177 1.01 -3.21 -15.20
C PHE A 177 2.50 -2.98 -15.09
N VAL A 178 2.94 -2.33 -14.01
CA VAL A 178 4.36 -2.01 -13.82
C VAL A 178 4.79 -2.25 -12.39
N ALA A 179 5.75 -3.17 -12.19
CA ALA A 179 6.51 -3.25 -10.96
C ALA A 179 7.71 -2.30 -11.07
N PHE A 180 7.73 -1.24 -10.25
CA PHE A 180 8.75 -0.21 -10.30
C PHE A 180 9.93 -0.56 -9.39
N GLY A 181 11.13 -0.66 -9.96
CA GLY A 181 12.36 -0.79 -9.22
C GLY A 181 12.85 0.54 -8.68
N SER A 182 13.69 0.50 -7.65
CA SER A 182 14.30 1.70 -7.04
C SER A 182 13.31 2.82 -6.69
N SER A 183 12.12 2.47 -6.26
CA SER A 183 11.13 3.44 -5.80
C SER A 183 11.58 4.14 -4.53
N LEU A 184 12.31 3.44 -3.63
CA LEU A 184 12.89 4.05 -2.42
C LEU A 184 14.02 5.01 -2.74
N VAL A 185 14.57 4.99 -3.96
CA VAL A 185 15.58 5.94 -4.43
C VAL A 185 14.90 7.00 -5.30
N SER A 186 14.19 7.92 -4.67
CA SER A 186 13.53 9.06 -5.32
C SER A 186 12.57 8.68 -6.46
N ASN A 187 11.85 7.57 -6.34
CA ASN A 187 10.93 7.02 -7.36
C ASN A 187 11.62 6.87 -8.74
N ALA A 188 12.88 6.42 -8.75
CA ALA A 188 13.69 6.41 -9.97
C ALA A 188 13.09 5.51 -11.07
N GLY A 189 12.49 4.38 -10.69
CA GLY A 189 11.86 3.45 -11.64
C GLY A 189 10.66 4.07 -12.37
N SER A 190 9.74 4.66 -11.63
CA SER A 190 8.58 5.32 -12.22
C SER A 190 8.95 6.55 -13.06
N TRP A 191 9.95 7.31 -12.61
CA TRP A 191 10.51 8.40 -13.42
C TRP A 191 11.14 7.90 -14.72
N TYR A 192 11.95 6.82 -14.66
CA TYR A 192 12.58 6.22 -15.83
C TYR A 192 11.54 5.66 -16.81
N PHE A 193 10.55 4.95 -16.31
CA PHE A 193 9.44 4.43 -17.11
C PHE A 193 8.78 5.54 -17.93
N LEU A 194 8.40 6.65 -17.29
CA LEU A 194 7.72 7.76 -17.96
C LEU A 194 8.60 8.53 -18.95
N ASN A 195 9.87 8.73 -18.62
CA ASN A 195 10.70 9.68 -19.35
C ASN A 195 11.67 9.03 -20.36
N ARG A 196 11.90 7.72 -20.25
CA ARG A 196 12.93 7.04 -21.05
C ARG A 196 12.47 5.76 -21.71
N SER A 197 11.60 5.00 -21.09
CA SER A 197 11.35 3.63 -21.45
C SER A 197 10.01 3.45 -22.18
N PHE A 198 8.92 3.95 -21.61
CA PHE A 198 7.59 3.73 -22.17
C PHE A 198 7.21 4.77 -23.24
N THR A 199 7.20 4.34 -24.50
CA THR A 199 6.87 5.22 -25.63
C THR A 199 5.41 5.66 -25.67
N GLY A 200 4.52 4.96 -24.94
CA GLY A 200 3.11 5.28 -24.81
C GLY A 200 2.78 6.37 -23.79
N THR A 201 3.77 6.94 -23.10
CA THR A 201 3.58 7.95 -22.04
C THR A 201 2.61 9.09 -22.41
N PRO A 202 2.62 9.67 -23.63
CA PRO A 202 1.67 10.74 -23.98
C PRO A 202 0.20 10.30 -23.99
N ASN A 203 -0.05 9.01 -24.06
CA ASN A 203 -1.38 8.40 -24.11
C ASN A 203 -1.79 7.75 -22.79
N ILE A 204 -1.06 7.98 -21.71
CA ILE A 204 -1.50 7.54 -20.39
C ILE A 204 -2.63 8.45 -19.94
N ASP A 205 -3.81 7.88 -19.74
CA ASP A 205 -5.00 8.60 -19.32
C ASP A 205 -5.13 8.69 -17.80
N ALA A 206 -4.68 7.66 -17.08
CA ALA A 206 -4.65 7.65 -15.62
C ALA A 206 -3.65 6.62 -15.06
N MET A 207 -3.25 6.80 -13.80
CA MET A 207 -2.40 5.88 -13.04
C MET A 207 -3.07 5.46 -11.74
N ILE A 208 -2.95 4.19 -11.40
CA ILE A 208 -3.35 3.57 -10.13
C ILE A 208 -2.09 3.06 -9.45
N ASN A 209 -1.74 3.62 -8.31
CA ASN A 209 -0.61 3.18 -7.49
C ASN A 209 -1.08 2.32 -6.32
N LEU A 210 -0.37 1.23 -6.06
CA LEU A 210 -0.67 0.25 -5.03
C LEU A 210 0.50 0.14 -4.07
N ASP A 211 0.29 0.52 -2.81
CA ASP A 211 1.34 0.41 -1.79
C ASP A 211 0.73 0.18 -0.40
N MET A 212 1.27 -0.78 0.35
CA MET A 212 0.86 -1.12 1.71
C MET A 212 -0.62 -1.52 1.83
N LEU A 213 -1.10 -2.46 1.00
CA LEU A 213 -2.45 -3.01 1.08
C LEU A 213 -2.52 -4.19 2.07
N GLY A 214 -3.69 -4.40 2.70
CA GLY A 214 -3.89 -5.47 3.67
C GLY A 214 -3.15 -5.33 5.01
N THR A 215 -2.51 -4.20 5.28
CA THR A 215 -1.71 -3.98 6.50
C THR A 215 -2.55 -3.61 7.72
N ASP A 216 -3.83 -3.28 7.52
CA ASP A 216 -4.81 -3.00 8.57
C ASP A 216 -6.21 -3.42 8.06
N PRO A 217 -6.93 -4.30 8.79
CA PRO A 217 -8.25 -4.80 8.38
C PRO A 217 -9.34 -3.73 8.37
N MET A 218 -9.10 -2.57 8.96
CA MET A 218 -10.06 -1.46 9.06
C MET A 218 -9.71 -0.27 8.17
N SER A 219 -8.53 -0.26 7.55
CA SER A 219 -8.00 0.89 6.85
C SER A 219 -7.91 0.64 5.35
N PHE A 220 -8.58 1.49 4.57
CA PHE A 220 -8.45 1.56 3.13
C PHE A 220 -8.63 3.00 2.68
N TYR A 221 -7.64 3.56 2.02
CA TYR A 221 -7.58 4.95 1.61
C TYR A 221 -7.38 5.08 0.12
N ALA A 222 -7.99 6.13 -0.46
CA ALA A 222 -7.71 6.60 -1.81
C ALA A 222 -7.23 8.05 -1.74
N TYR A 223 -6.09 8.34 -2.37
CA TYR A 223 -5.55 9.67 -2.55
C TYR A 223 -5.46 9.99 -4.04
N THR A 224 -6.09 11.07 -4.49
CA THR A 224 -6.22 11.44 -5.91
C THR A 224 -5.52 12.75 -6.25
N CYS A 225 -4.67 13.27 -5.38
CA CYS A 225 -4.15 14.64 -5.48
C CYS A 225 -5.28 15.67 -5.62
N SER A 226 -6.45 15.39 -5.03
CA SER A 226 -7.72 16.14 -5.17
C SER A 226 -8.15 16.39 -6.62
N ASN A 227 -7.84 15.47 -7.50
CA ASN A 227 -8.33 15.49 -8.87
C ASN A 227 -9.84 15.26 -8.86
N GLN A 228 -10.61 16.23 -9.36
CA GLN A 228 -12.08 16.18 -9.30
C GLN A 228 -12.66 15.07 -10.17
N ASP A 229 -12.07 14.79 -11.33
CA ASP A 229 -12.57 13.74 -12.23
C ASP A 229 -12.36 12.35 -11.63
N LEU A 230 -11.20 12.11 -10.99
CA LEU A 230 -10.95 10.87 -10.26
C LEU A 230 -11.88 10.73 -9.04
N ASN A 231 -12.12 11.83 -8.30
CA ASN A 231 -13.08 11.84 -7.18
C ASN A 231 -14.50 11.53 -7.66
N ASN A 232 -14.90 12.02 -8.85
CA ASN A 232 -16.19 11.69 -9.45
C ASN A 232 -16.28 10.19 -9.80
N VAL A 233 -15.21 9.57 -10.30
CA VAL A 233 -15.18 8.12 -10.56
C VAL A 233 -15.34 7.35 -9.26
N LEU A 234 -14.63 7.71 -8.18
CA LEU A 234 -14.79 7.10 -6.86
C LEU A 234 -16.23 7.25 -6.34
N GLY A 235 -16.83 8.46 -6.46
CA GLY A 235 -18.21 8.74 -6.07
C GLY A 235 -19.25 7.90 -6.82
N HIS A 236 -19.04 7.62 -8.12
CA HIS A 236 -19.92 6.72 -8.86
C HIS A 236 -19.91 5.29 -8.34
N LEU A 237 -18.76 4.82 -7.84
CA LEU A 237 -18.65 3.48 -7.25
C LEU A 237 -19.33 3.37 -5.86
N GLU A 238 -19.63 4.49 -5.19
CA GLU A 238 -20.37 4.48 -3.92
C GLU A 238 -21.76 3.86 -4.05
N GLY A 239 -22.40 3.98 -5.23
CA GLY A 239 -23.69 3.38 -5.53
C GLY A 239 -23.64 1.88 -5.80
N MET A 240 -22.47 1.28 -5.99
CA MET A 240 -22.29 -0.14 -6.26
C MET A 240 -22.23 -0.95 -4.97
N LEU A 241 -22.66 -2.21 -5.03
CA LEU A 241 -22.54 -3.15 -3.91
C LEU A 241 -21.13 -3.75 -3.90
N LEU A 242 -20.17 -3.02 -3.32
CA LEU A 242 -18.77 -3.42 -3.21
C LEU A 242 -18.43 -3.81 -1.76
N PRO A 243 -17.53 -4.80 -1.55
CA PRO A 243 -17.26 -5.37 -0.23
C PRO A 243 -16.53 -4.40 0.71
N VAL A 244 -15.77 -3.45 0.16
CA VAL A 244 -15.06 -2.41 0.90
C VAL A 244 -15.00 -1.14 0.07
N ARG A 245 -14.84 0.01 0.75
CA ARG A 245 -14.71 1.32 0.10
C ARG A 245 -13.54 2.08 0.71
N PRO A 246 -12.72 2.75 -0.10
CA PRO A 246 -11.67 3.59 0.43
C PRO A 246 -12.24 4.88 1.02
N GLN A 247 -11.62 5.34 2.08
CA GLN A 247 -11.79 6.71 2.54
C GLN A 247 -10.96 7.63 1.65
N LEU A 248 -11.62 8.61 1.03
CA LEU A 248 -10.91 9.62 0.25
C LEU A 248 -10.15 10.57 1.20
N VAL A 249 -8.84 10.66 1.01
CA VAL A 249 -7.96 11.51 1.79
C VAL A 249 -7.38 12.64 0.95
N SER A 250 -7.30 13.84 1.52
CA SER A 250 -6.77 15.04 0.86
C SER A 250 -5.26 15.22 1.04
N ARG A 251 -4.67 14.52 2.01
CA ARG A 251 -3.22 14.51 2.28
C ARG A 251 -2.61 13.23 1.74
N GLU A 252 -1.46 13.34 1.08
CA GLU A 252 -0.69 12.20 0.61
C GLU A 252 -0.26 11.33 1.81
N PRO A 253 -0.60 10.02 1.81
CA PRO A 253 -0.29 9.13 2.94
C PRO A 253 1.22 8.89 3.11
N CYS A 254 1.93 8.75 1.98
CA CYS A 254 3.39 8.64 1.91
C CYS A 254 3.86 8.92 0.48
N ALA A 255 5.16 9.16 0.30
CA ALA A 255 5.78 9.22 -1.02
C ALA A 255 5.71 7.83 -1.68
N SER A 256 5.30 7.77 -2.94
CA SER A 256 5.28 6.55 -3.73
C SER A 256 5.29 6.91 -5.24
N ASP A 257 5.28 5.91 -6.12
CA ASP A 257 5.48 6.06 -7.56
C ASP A 257 4.45 6.94 -8.28
N HIS A 258 3.25 7.13 -7.72
CA HIS A 258 2.24 8.05 -8.27
C HIS A 258 2.75 9.50 -8.41
N ARG A 259 3.76 9.91 -7.64
CA ARG A 259 4.35 11.26 -7.73
C ARG A 259 4.95 11.54 -9.10
N SER A 260 5.70 10.60 -9.67
CA SER A 260 6.28 10.77 -11.01
C SER A 260 5.21 11.03 -12.07
N PHE A 261 4.05 10.36 -11.95
CA PHE A 261 2.90 10.56 -12.83
C PHE A 261 2.22 11.90 -12.57
N TYR A 262 2.00 12.24 -11.31
CA TYR A 262 1.44 13.53 -10.93
C TYR A 262 2.29 14.71 -11.43
N GLU A 263 3.60 14.66 -11.25
CA GLU A 263 4.54 15.67 -11.74
C GLU A 263 4.55 15.77 -13.27
N SER A 264 4.24 14.65 -13.95
CA SER A 264 4.05 14.59 -15.42
C SER A 264 2.63 14.97 -15.85
N GLN A 265 1.80 15.53 -14.95
CA GLN A 265 0.42 15.94 -15.19
C GLN A 265 -0.52 14.79 -15.62
N ILE A 266 -0.24 13.59 -15.15
CA ILE A 266 -1.10 12.43 -15.36
C ILE A 266 -1.98 12.24 -14.12
N PRO A 267 -3.33 12.17 -14.27
CA PRO A 267 -4.24 11.90 -13.17
C PRO A 267 -3.88 10.60 -12.46
N SER A 268 -3.63 10.64 -11.15
CA SER A 268 -3.13 9.51 -10.41
C SER A 268 -3.96 9.26 -9.15
N THR A 269 -4.26 7.99 -8.90
CA THR A 269 -4.91 7.52 -7.68
C THR A 269 -3.97 6.60 -6.92
N PHE A 270 -3.77 6.86 -5.65
CA PHE A 270 -2.98 6.02 -4.77
C PHE A 270 -3.88 5.29 -3.78
N PHE A 271 -3.92 3.96 -3.83
CA PHE A 271 -4.62 3.10 -2.89
C PHE A 271 -3.66 2.51 -1.88
N THR A 272 -4.02 2.58 -0.59
CA THR A 272 -3.20 2.09 0.52
C THR A 272 -4.05 1.78 1.75
N SER A 273 -3.59 0.90 2.62
CA SER A 273 -4.11 0.78 3.99
C SER A 273 -3.44 1.77 4.95
N GLY A 274 -2.48 2.56 4.46
CA GLY A 274 -1.72 3.50 5.27
C GLY A 274 -0.54 2.85 5.98
N ARG A 275 0.21 3.67 6.72
CA ARG A 275 1.37 3.20 7.50
C ARG A 275 0.92 2.37 8.70
N TYR A 276 1.71 1.37 9.01
CA TYR A 276 1.51 0.43 10.11
C TYR A 276 2.81 0.28 10.92
N PRO A 277 2.74 -0.28 12.13
CA PRO A 277 3.89 -0.29 13.06
C PRO A 277 5.12 -1.03 12.58
N GLU A 278 4.91 -2.11 11.83
CA GLU A 278 5.96 -2.98 11.34
C GLU A 278 6.62 -2.43 10.06
N TYR A 279 6.06 -1.38 9.46
CA TYR A 279 6.59 -0.75 8.24
C TYR A 279 8.05 -0.36 8.39
N ASN A 280 8.88 -0.74 7.42
CA ASN A 280 10.32 -0.52 7.42
C ASN A 280 11.06 -1.15 8.62
N THR A 281 10.53 -2.25 9.17
CA THR A 281 11.18 -3.04 10.22
C THR A 281 11.39 -4.49 9.77
N THR A 282 12.21 -5.23 10.51
CA THR A 282 12.42 -6.67 10.30
C THR A 282 11.21 -7.53 10.70
N LYS A 283 10.14 -6.92 11.20
CA LYS A 283 8.89 -7.58 11.59
C LYS A 283 7.79 -7.46 10.53
N ASP A 284 8.07 -6.78 9.42
CA ASP A 284 7.16 -6.67 8.30
C ASP A 284 7.15 -7.97 7.49
N THR A 285 6.41 -8.97 8.00
CA THR A 285 6.33 -10.34 7.47
C THR A 285 4.94 -10.66 6.93
N ALA A 286 4.83 -11.68 6.08
CA ALA A 286 3.61 -12.13 5.45
C ALA A 286 2.46 -12.41 6.44
N ASP A 287 2.78 -12.91 7.64
CA ASP A 287 1.79 -13.23 8.69
C ASP A 287 1.06 -11.98 9.25
N ASN A 288 1.57 -10.78 9.00
CA ASN A 288 0.96 -9.53 9.48
C ASN A 288 -0.12 -8.99 8.54
N LEU A 289 -0.37 -9.63 7.41
CA LEU A 289 -1.32 -9.15 6.41
C LEU A 289 -2.69 -9.82 6.53
N ASP A 290 -3.72 -9.03 6.27
CA ASP A 290 -5.09 -9.49 6.12
C ASP A 290 -5.39 -9.74 4.63
N TYR A 291 -5.29 -10.99 4.19
CA TYR A 291 -5.48 -11.40 2.79
C TYR A 291 -6.94 -11.32 2.35
N ASP A 292 -7.90 -11.49 3.27
CA ASP A 292 -9.32 -11.27 2.99
C ASP A 292 -9.60 -9.78 2.71
N MET A 293 -8.94 -8.89 3.45
CA MET A 293 -9.02 -7.46 3.17
C MET A 293 -8.34 -7.13 1.83
N MET A 294 -7.19 -7.73 1.52
CA MET A 294 -6.53 -7.55 0.22
C MET A 294 -7.44 -7.98 -0.94
N ASP A 295 -8.17 -9.09 -0.82
CA ASP A 295 -9.13 -9.54 -1.85
C ASP A 295 -10.27 -8.54 -2.03
N ARG A 296 -10.84 -8.03 -0.94
CA ARG A 296 -11.90 -6.99 -0.98
C ARG A 296 -11.39 -5.67 -1.57
N GLN A 297 -10.16 -5.27 -1.24
CA GLN A 297 -9.52 -4.09 -1.82
C GLN A 297 -9.28 -4.29 -3.33
N THR A 298 -8.83 -5.48 -3.74
CA THR A 298 -8.64 -5.85 -5.14
C THR A 298 -9.93 -5.74 -5.93
N GLU A 299 -11.05 -6.22 -5.38
CA GLU A 299 -12.37 -6.10 -6.01
C GLU A 299 -12.77 -4.64 -6.26
N TYR A 300 -12.56 -3.77 -5.27
CA TYR A 300 -12.83 -2.35 -5.42
C TYR A 300 -11.94 -1.72 -6.51
N ILE A 301 -10.64 -2.00 -6.47
CA ILE A 301 -9.65 -1.43 -7.40
C ILE A 301 -9.90 -1.93 -8.82
N PHE A 302 -10.33 -3.19 -8.99
CA PHE A 302 -10.75 -3.73 -10.28
C PHE A 302 -11.90 -2.91 -10.89
N ASN A 303 -12.95 -2.64 -10.11
CA ASN A 303 -14.09 -1.85 -10.56
C ASN A 303 -13.71 -0.38 -10.85
N PHE A 304 -12.77 0.18 -10.09
CA PHE A 304 -12.23 1.50 -10.35
C PHE A 304 -11.43 1.54 -11.67
N ALA A 305 -10.57 0.55 -11.90
CA ALA A 305 -9.83 0.41 -13.16
C ALA A 305 -10.77 0.22 -14.36
N LEU A 306 -11.83 -0.58 -14.18
CA LEU A 306 -12.86 -0.79 -15.21
C LEU A 306 -13.61 0.51 -15.54
N ALA A 307 -13.97 1.29 -14.53
CA ALA A 307 -14.60 2.60 -14.72
C ALA A 307 -13.69 3.57 -15.49
N LEU A 308 -12.40 3.63 -15.15
CA LEU A 308 -11.41 4.44 -15.87
C LEU A 308 -11.21 3.95 -17.32
N ALA A 309 -11.13 2.64 -17.53
CA ALA A 309 -10.91 2.07 -18.86
C ALA A 309 -12.06 2.33 -19.81
N ASN A 310 -13.29 2.49 -19.32
CA ASN A 310 -14.50 2.65 -20.10
C ASN A 310 -15.09 4.05 -20.09
N GLY A 311 -14.73 4.86 -19.10
CA GLY A 311 -15.25 6.21 -18.92
C GLY A 311 -14.62 7.27 -19.81
N VAL A 312 -14.98 8.52 -19.54
CA VAL A 312 -14.32 9.68 -20.13
C VAL A 312 -12.90 9.78 -19.56
N LYS A 313 -11.93 10.19 -20.41
CA LYS A 313 -10.57 10.47 -19.95
C LYS A 313 -10.59 11.49 -18.83
N PRO A 314 -10.08 11.19 -17.63
CA PRO A 314 -9.97 12.17 -16.58
C PRO A 314 -8.94 13.25 -16.97
N LEU A 315 -9.27 14.50 -16.68
CA LEU A 315 -8.36 15.62 -16.89
C LEU A 315 -7.46 15.79 -15.67
N PHE A 316 -6.25 16.26 -15.88
CA PHE A 316 -5.38 16.66 -14.78
C PHE A 316 -5.84 18.03 -14.25
N ASN A 317 -6.62 18.01 -13.19
CA ASN A 317 -7.26 19.20 -12.61
C ASN A 317 -7.16 19.25 -11.06
N PRO A 318 -5.94 19.20 -10.49
CA PRO A 318 -5.78 19.34 -9.06
C PRO A 318 -6.30 20.71 -8.61
N THR A 319 -6.93 20.78 -7.44
CA THR A 319 -7.41 22.07 -6.93
C THR A 319 -6.25 23.01 -6.65
N GLU A 320 -6.44 24.34 -6.91
CA GLU A 320 -5.41 25.37 -6.66
C GLU A 320 -4.97 25.40 -5.17
N GLU A 321 -5.90 25.10 -4.25
CA GLU A 321 -5.57 25.00 -2.83
C GLU A 321 -4.54 23.91 -2.54
N LEU A 322 -4.61 22.79 -3.22
CA LEU A 322 -3.61 21.73 -3.09
C LEU A 322 -2.30 22.05 -3.77
N LYS A 323 -2.36 22.73 -4.92
CA LYS A 323 -1.13 23.27 -5.54
C LYS A 323 -0.43 24.22 -4.57
N ARG A 324 -1.17 25.08 -3.90
CA ARG A 324 -0.64 26.00 -2.87
C ARG A 324 -0.11 25.23 -1.67
N ARG A 325 -0.88 24.25 -1.13
CA ARG A 325 -0.43 23.40 -0.02
C ARG A 325 0.77 22.55 -0.38
N ALA A 326 0.83 21.98 -1.57
CA ALA A 326 2.00 21.22 -2.05
C ALA A 326 3.24 22.12 -2.20
N GLN A 327 3.07 23.42 -2.44
CA GLN A 327 4.15 24.40 -2.46
C GLN A 327 4.51 24.93 -1.05
N GLU A 328 3.55 25.03 -0.15
CA GLU A 328 3.72 25.56 1.22
C GLU A 328 4.07 24.45 2.23
N GLU A 329 3.53 23.23 2.06
CA GLU A 329 3.91 22.07 2.83
C GLU A 329 5.17 21.45 2.18
N GLN A 330 6.33 21.86 2.64
CA GLN A 330 7.49 21.00 2.56
C GLN A 330 7.10 19.70 3.25
N PHE A 331 6.84 18.64 2.46
CA PHE A 331 6.40 17.35 2.98
C PHE A 331 7.29 16.95 4.15
N ALA A 332 6.68 16.54 5.24
CA ALA A 332 7.45 15.95 6.31
C ALA A 332 8.06 14.65 5.79
N VAL A 333 9.36 14.56 5.80
CA VAL A 333 10.09 13.36 5.40
C VAL A 333 9.87 12.29 6.48
N PRO A 334 9.50 11.07 6.13
CA PRO A 334 9.43 9.98 7.10
C PRO A 334 10.74 9.88 7.89
N TYR A 335 10.64 9.56 9.17
CA TYR A 335 11.80 9.33 10.04
C TYR A 335 12.83 8.40 9.38
N SER A 336 12.37 7.32 8.76
CA SER A 336 13.20 6.29 8.10
C SER A 336 13.86 6.75 6.79
N GLU A 337 13.41 7.84 6.20
CA GLU A 337 13.91 8.40 4.94
C GLU A 337 14.84 9.60 5.15
N CYS A 338 15.11 9.99 6.40
CA CYS A 338 16.08 11.03 6.71
C CYS A 338 17.50 10.47 6.68
N ASP A 339 18.44 11.14 5.96
CA ASP A 339 19.87 10.79 6.00
C ASP A 339 20.41 10.89 7.43
N VAL A 340 19.94 11.90 8.15
CA VAL A 340 20.15 12.03 9.60
C VAL A 340 18.77 12.17 10.24
N PRO A 341 18.26 11.11 10.88
CA PRO A 341 16.96 11.16 11.53
C PRO A 341 16.89 12.21 12.64
N PRO A 342 15.70 12.73 12.97
CA PRO A 342 15.53 13.57 14.14
C PRO A 342 15.94 12.81 15.40
N SER A 343 16.57 13.52 16.35
CA SER A 343 17.02 12.90 17.59
C SER A 343 16.44 13.57 18.83
N PHE A 344 16.03 12.73 19.79
CA PHE A 344 15.51 13.16 21.10
C PHE A 344 16.57 13.01 22.17
N LEU A 345 16.96 14.11 22.81
CA LEU A 345 18.00 14.13 23.85
C LEU A 345 19.28 13.38 23.45
N GLY A 346 19.67 13.50 22.18
CA GLY A 346 20.87 12.90 21.63
C GLY A 346 20.73 11.45 21.14
N SER A 347 19.56 10.83 21.30
CA SER A 347 19.26 9.50 20.77
C SER A 347 18.50 9.59 19.47
N PHE A 348 18.91 8.81 18.48
CA PHE A 348 18.21 8.62 17.21
C PHE A 348 17.09 7.55 17.31
N GLU A 349 17.02 6.79 18.40
CA GLU A 349 16.00 5.77 18.60
C GLU A 349 14.67 6.41 19.03
N PRO A 350 13.56 6.27 18.27
CA PRO A 350 12.25 6.79 18.67
C PRO A 350 11.76 6.22 20.01
N SER A 351 12.14 4.98 20.34
CA SER A 351 11.86 4.36 21.63
C SER A 351 12.42 5.14 22.82
N SER A 352 13.52 5.86 22.63
CA SER A 352 14.10 6.75 23.65
C SER A 352 13.13 7.86 24.07
N PHE A 353 12.35 8.39 23.13
CA PHE A 353 11.32 9.38 23.42
C PHE A 353 10.20 8.79 24.27
N LEU A 354 9.75 7.56 23.95
CA LEU A 354 8.75 6.86 24.76
C LEU A 354 9.21 6.74 26.21
N VAL A 355 10.43 6.23 26.43
CA VAL A 355 10.94 5.94 27.78
C VAL A 355 11.27 7.22 28.56
N ARG A 356 11.99 8.18 27.91
CA ARG A 356 12.52 9.36 28.61
C ARG A 356 11.51 10.49 28.76
N TRP A 357 10.49 10.52 27.91
CA TRP A 357 9.48 11.57 27.91
C TRP A 357 8.07 11.05 28.10
N VAL A 358 7.56 10.26 27.15
CA VAL A 358 6.14 9.87 27.16
C VAL A 358 5.79 9.15 28.46
N TYR A 359 6.44 8.05 28.80
CA TYR A 359 6.11 7.29 30.02
C TYR A 359 6.51 7.97 31.32
N THR A 360 7.37 9.00 31.26
CA THR A 360 7.70 9.81 32.44
C THR A 360 6.60 10.82 32.76
N TYR A 361 5.96 11.40 31.75
CA TYR A 361 4.98 12.47 31.90
C TYR A 361 3.54 12.08 31.54
N LEU A 362 3.33 10.83 31.11
CA LEU A 362 2.01 10.29 30.85
C LEU A 362 1.19 10.19 32.14
N ARG A 363 -0.03 10.72 32.09
CA ARG A 363 -1.00 10.69 33.20
C ARG A 363 -2.15 9.78 32.82
N TYR A 364 -2.19 8.60 33.42
CA TYR A 364 -3.29 7.70 33.16
C TYR A 364 -4.61 8.36 33.63
N PRO A 365 -5.61 8.55 32.76
CA PRO A 365 -6.87 9.18 33.14
C PRO A 365 -7.59 8.36 34.22
N LYS A 366 -8.00 9.00 35.33
CA LYS A 366 -8.63 8.30 36.48
C LYS A 366 -9.83 7.45 36.06
N LYS A 367 -10.70 8.02 35.21
CA LYS A 367 -11.88 7.33 34.72
C LYS A 367 -11.52 6.10 33.86
N ALA A 368 -10.48 6.18 33.05
CA ALA A 368 -10.00 5.03 32.29
C ALA A 368 -9.44 3.91 33.18
N VAL A 369 -8.85 4.27 34.33
CA VAL A 369 -8.42 3.28 35.36
C VAL A 369 -9.63 2.62 36.02
N GLU A 370 -10.63 3.41 36.41
CA GLU A 370 -11.88 2.92 37.03
C GLU A 370 -12.64 1.98 36.07
N ASP A 371 -12.71 2.35 34.80
CA ASP A 371 -13.42 1.59 33.76
C ASP A 371 -12.58 0.42 33.17
N GLY A 372 -11.34 0.23 33.63
CA GLY A 372 -10.46 -0.85 33.17
C GLY A 372 -9.97 -0.71 31.74
N ILE A 373 -10.02 0.51 31.16
CA ILE A 373 -9.66 0.79 29.76
C ILE A 373 -8.14 0.81 29.62
N GLN A 374 -7.59 -0.04 28.74
CA GLN A 374 -6.18 -0.13 28.42
C GLN A 374 -5.98 -0.49 26.95
N GLY A 375 -4.79 -0.21 26.40
CA GLY A 375 -4.48 -0.52 25.01
C GLY A 375 -3.32 0.30 24.46
N ARG A 376 -3.10 0.24 23.16
CA ARG A 376 -2.04 0.97 22.46
C ARG A 376 -2.65 2.00 21.52
N VAL A 377 -2.32 3.26 21.73
CA VAL A 377 -2.73 4.38 20.88
C VAL A 377 -1.61 4.66 19.87
N LEU A 378 -1.88 4.58 18.58
CA LEU A 378 -0.93 4.99 17.54
C LEU A 378 -1.03 6.50 17.34
N VAL A 379 0.07 7.19 17.64
CA VAL A 379 0.18 8.64 17.50
C VAL A 379 1.18 8.97 16.40
N ASP A 380 0.82 9.92 15.57
CA ASP A 380 1.67 10.51 14.53
C ASP A 380 1.93 11.97 14.84
N PHE A 381 3.14 12.44 14.55
CA PHE A 381 3.53 13.83 14.76
C PHE A 381 4.72 14.24 13.90
N ILE A 382 4.88 15.53 13.70
CA ILE A 382 5.96 16.11 12.89
C ILE A 382 6.98 16.80 13.81
N ILE A 383 8.26 16.56 13.55
CA ILE A 383 9.36 17.37 14.08
C ILE A 383 9.72 18.40 13.00
N ASP A 384 9.52 19.69 13.26
CA ASP A 384 9.85 20.74 12.32
C ASP A 384 11.36 21.02 12.24
N GLU A 385 11.79 21.92 11.36
CA GLU A 385 13.19 22.28 11.14
C GLU A 385 13.84 22.97 12.37
N ASN A 386 13.01 23.44 13.31
CA ASN A 386 13.42 24.03 14.58
C ASN A 386 13.49 22.99 15.71
N GLY A 387 13.05 21.75 15.42
CA GLY A 387 12.97 20.67 16.39
C GLY A 387 11.72 20.69 17.26
N GLU A 388 10.69 21.47 16.89
CA GLU A 388 9.43 21.53 17.62
C GLU A 388 8.47 20.43 17.13
N VAL A 389 7.72 19.85 18.08
CA VAL A 389 6.65 18.89 17.76
C VAL A 389 5.44 19.65 17.23
N LYS A 390 4.94 19.25 16.07
CA LYS A 390 3.78 19.81 15.40
C LYS A 390 2.81 18.71 14.96
N ASP A 391 1.59 19.07 14.65
CA ASP A 391 0.57 18.25 13.99
C ASP A 391 0.39 16.85 14.64
N VAL A 392 0.33 16.84 15.99
CA VAL A 392 0.14 15.60 16.76
C VAL A 392 -1.29 15.10 16.54
N ARG A 393 -1.42 13.88 16.06
CA ARG A 393 -2.73 13.25 15.79
C ARG A 393 -2.73 11.77 16.15
N VAL A 394 -3.90 11.27 16.46
CA VAL A 394 -4.12 9.83 16.66
C VAL A 394 -4.47 9.21 15.32
N LEU A 395 -3.64 8.26 14.87
CA LEU A 395 -3.93 7.45 13.68
C LEU A 395 -4.81 6.26 14.03
N ARG A 396 -4.60 5.68 15.22
CA ARG A 396 -5.41 4.58 15.73
C ARG A 396 -5.62 4.76 17.23
N GLY A 397 -6.85 5.07 17.60
CA GLY A 397 -7.28 5.25 18.98
C GLY A 397 -7.72 3.95 19.64
N VAL A 398 -7.87 4.02 20.95
CA VAL A 398 -8.46 2.95 21.80
C VAL A 398 -9.72 3.48 22.43
N HIS A 399 -9.63 4.66 23.03
CA HIS A 399 -10.73 5.33 23.72
C HIS A 399 -10.40 6.81 23.86
N PRO A 400 -11.36 7.74 23.72
CA PRO A 400 -11.11 9.18 23.75
C PRO A 400 -10.24 9.66 24.92
N LEU A 401 -10.44 9.11 26.11
CA LEU A 401 -9.63 9.46 27.29
C LEU A 401 -8.14 9.13 27.15
N LEU A 402 -7.81 7.98 26.53
CA LEU A 402 -6.43 7.58 26.29
C LEU A 402 -5.84 8.33 25.12
N ASP A 403 -6.64 8.57 24.10
CA ASP A 403 -6.26 9.26 22.86
C ASP A 403 -5.90 10.73 23.16
N GLU A 404 -6.72 11.42 23.95
CA GLU A 404 -6.47 12.81 24.40
C GLU A 404 -5.18 12.90 25.24
N GLU A 405 -4.95 11.96 26.14
CA GLU A 405 -3.73 11.95 26.96
C GLU A 405 -2.48 11.63 26.11
N ALA A 406 -2.59 10.74 25.12
CA ALA A 406 -1.50 10.46 24.18
C ALA A 406 -1.13 11.72 23.38
N VAL A 407 -2.11 12.42 22.82
CA VAL A 407 -1.90 13.70 22.12
C VAL A 407 -1.28 14.74 23.06
N ARG A 408 -1.82 14.89 24.28
CA ARG A 408 -1.31 15.85 25.25
C ARG A 408 0.16 15.65 25.58
N VAL A 409 0.57 14.41 25.90
CA VAL A 409 1.95 14.12 26.34
C VAL A 409 2.94 14.29 25.20
N VAL A 410 2.57 13.94 23.96
CA VAL A 410 3.43 14.12 22.77
C VAL A 410 3.53 15.60 22.41
N SER A 411 2.43 16.35 22.41
CA SER A 411 2.42 17.80 22.11
C SER A 411 3.23 18.62 23.11
N ALA A 412 3.36 18.15 24.35
CA ALA A 412 4.15 18.81 25.39
C ALA A 412 5.66 18.48 25.31
N SER A 413 6.12 17.77 24.30
CA SER A 413 7.53 17.40 24.12
C SER A 413 8.47 18.60 24.10
N PRO A 414 9.64 18.52 24.77
CA PRO A 414 10.71 19.47 24.53
C PRO A 414 11.27 19.32 23.11
N LYS A 415 12.10 20.29 22.72
CA LYS A 415 12.68 20.33 21.37
C LYS A 415 13.58 19.13 21.08
N TRP A 416 13.44 18.62 19.88
CA TRP A 416 14.30 17.63 19.24
C TRP A 416 15.42 18.30 18.43
N LYS A 417 16.41 17.54 18.00
CA LYS A 417 17.22 17.93 16.85
C LYS A 417 16.44 17.55 15.59
N ALA A 418 16.27 18.51 14.67
CA ALA A 418 15.60 18.27 13.40
C ALA A 418 16.35 17.23 12.55
N GLY A 419 15.57 16.45 11.79
CA GLY A 419 16.09 15.56 10.77
C GLY A 419 16.78 16.32 9.63
N LYS A 420 17.60 15.62 8.86
CA LYS A 420 18.27 16.19 7.67
C LYS A 420 18.16 15.26 6.49
N VAL A 421 18.01 15.87 5.31
CA VAL A 421 18.15 15.23 4.01
C VAL A 421 19.11 16.07 3.19
N ARG A 422 20.14 15.46 2.62
CA ARG A 422 21.20 16.12 1.86
C ARG A 422 21.82 17.30 2.62
N GLY A 423 22.03 17.12 3.93
CA GLY A 423 22.60 18.13 4.83
C GLY A 423 21.66 19.27 5.23
N LYS A 424 20.49 19.41 4.62
CA LYS A 424 19.47 20.42 4.96
C LYS A 424 18.52 19.89 6.02
N LYS A 425 18.15 20.74 6.97
CA LYS A 425 17.10 20.42 7.95
C LYS A 425 15.76 20.27 7.23
N VAL A 426 15.00 19.25 7.60
CA VAL A 426 13.68 18.94 7.03
C VAL A 426 12.66 18.70 8.15
N LYS A 427 11.40 18.91 7.86
CA LYS A 427 10.31 18.40 8.68
C LYS A 427 10.34 16.86 8.61
N SER A 428 10.26 16.21 9.76
CA SER A 428 10.31 14.75 9.84
C SER A 428 9.07 14.20 10.52
N GLU A 429 8.43 13.21 9.91
CA GLU A 429 7.21 12.56 10.44
C GLU A 429 7.59 11.31 11.22
N ILE A 430 6.99 11.14 12.40
CA ILE A 430 7.22 10.02 13.30
C ILE A 430 5.88 9.45 13.74
N SER A 431 5.69 8.15 13.54
CA SER A 431 4.55 7.42 14.10
C SER A 431 5.02 6.43 15.17
N MET A 432 4.32 6.36 16.30
CA MET A 432 4.65 5.41 17.35
C MET A 432 3.45 5.00 18.19
N TYR A 433 3.53 3.79 18.76
CA TYR A 433 2.55 3.32 19.73
C TYR A 433 2.89 3.80 21.14
N ILE A 434 1.88 4.36 21.81
CA ILE A 434 1.90 4.65 23.25
C ILE A 434 1.06 3.59 23.95
N GLU A 435 1.69 2.77 24.80
CA GLU A 435 1.01 1.70 25.53
C GLU A 435 0.45 2.21 26.85
N PHE A 436 -0.85 2.08 27.03
CA PHE A 436 -1.56 2.27 28.29
C PHE A 436 -1.84 0.92 28.92
N ARG A 437 -1.15 0.60 30.01
CA ARG A 437 -1.26 -0.67 30.71
C ARG A 437 -1.60 -0.47 32.18
N LEU A 438 -2.67 -1.11 32.62
CA LEU A 438 -3.02 -1.15 34.03
C LEU A 438 -2.09 -2.11 34.80
N LYS A 439 -1.57 -1.68 35.94
CA LYS A 439 -0.81 -2.58 36.79
C LYS A 439 -1.75 -3.67 37.33
N ARG A 440 -1.41 -4.92 37.08
CA ARG A 440 -2.09 -6.03 37.77
C ARG A 440 -1.88 -5.84 39.28
N LYS A 441 -2.98 -5.83 40.05
CA LYS A 441 -2.95 -5.86 41.54
C LYS A 441 -2.41 -7.19 41.99
#